data_5818605cd1bd88bc469dfb3d30aba0da
#
_entry.id   5818605cd1bd88bc469dfb3d30aba0da
#
_cell.length_a   1.000
_cell.length_b   1.000
_cell.length_c   1.000
_cell.angle_alpha   90.00
_cell.angle_beta   90.00
_cell.angle_gamma   90.00
#
_symmetry.space_group_name_H-M   'P 1'
#
loop_
_entity.id
_entity.type
_entity.pdbx_description
1 polymer ?
#
loop_
_entity_poly.entity_id
_entity_poly.type
_entity_poly.pdbx_seq_one_letter_code
_entity_poly.pdbx_strand_id
1 'polypeptide(L)'
;MSPYSPATPFRPRALTRLGQAIALAMTAALVGCQSAAQVDSGPAPAPATATLKRAKPKPIFQVEHDKRQPQDLWARMRDGFQLQEGIDVNPRVEQQRLWFVSNPDFLLTSADRGSLYLHYIVERLEERNMPLELALLPVIESAYNPMALSRANAVGLWQFIPSTGRYFNLRQTNLYDGRQDVTASTNAALDYLGKLHDMFNGDWLLALAAYNAGEGTVSRAIERNERLGLPTDYWNLPLPQETRDYVPKLLALSEVVSSPEAYGVALEPIANQPYFKIVEINQRLDLARVAALADIDEDELYQLNPAFKKRITLDRPQHLLVPTAKAKLLADSLSSMKPEELLSLRPRQVVFEQVASAAPSPRRSYKVRRGDNLGTIARANKVSVSDLQRWNKLTGKHLKPGQLLVLQGGAGGNSATSGDASRRSTRYTVRKGDSYYLVAKRFKVQPQHLKRWNPRLGKALRPGQTLTVYVDR
;
A
#
# COMPACT_ATOMS: atom_id res chain seq x y z
N MET A 1 -24.97 -32.43 -47.38
CA MET A 1 -24.16 -33.41 -48.16
C MET A 1 -22.75 -32.91 -48.23
N SER A 2 -21.88 -33.65 -47.57
CA SER A 2 -20.41 -33.56 -47.55
C SER A 2 -19.82 -33.78 -48.96
N PRO A 3 -18.50 -33.54 -49.24
CA PRO A 3 -17.47 -34.24 -48.47
C PRO A 3 -16.17 -33.44 -48.14
N TYR A 4 -15.56 -33.95 -47.12
CA TYR A 4 -14.16 -33.87 -46.71
C TYR A 4 -13.13 -34.13 -47.81
N SER A 5 -11.99 -33.41 -47.75
CA SER A 5 -10.73 -33.86 -48.29
C SER A 5 -9.54 -33.52 -47.39
N PRO A 6 -8.53 -34.39 -47.23
CA PRO A 6 -7.61 -34.38 -46.09
C PRO A 6 -6.31 -33.62 -46.35
N ALA A 7 -5.73 -33.16 -45.27
CA ALA A 7 -4.43 -32.48 -45.20
C ALA A 7 -3.26 -33.44 -45.37
N THR A 8 -2.26 -33.06 -46.20
CA THR A 8 -0.95 -33.70 -46.32
C THR A 8 0.06 -33.08 -45.32
N PRO A 9 0.98 -33.88 -44.79
CA PRO A 9 1.94 -33.40 -43.79
C PRO A 9 3.22 -32.84 -44.45
N PHE A 10 3.65 -31.68 -43.97
CA PHE A 10 4.91 -31.07 -44.38
C PHE A 10 6.08 -31.69 -43.64
N ARG A 11 7.07 -32.25 -44.39
CA ARG A 11 8.36 -32.75 -43.91
C ARG A 11 9.37 -31.62 -43.78
N PRO A 12 10.26 -31.61 -42.76
CA PRO A 12 11.32 -30.62 -42.64
C PRO A 12 12.50 -30.96 -43.56
N ARG A 13 12.98 -29.97 -44.28
CA ARG A 13 14.24 -30.05 -45.04
C ARG A 13 15.40 -29.65 -44.13
N ALA A 14 16.34 -30.59 -44.03
CA ALA A 14 17.68 -30.37 -43.53
C ALA A 14 18.46 -29.48 -44.50
N LEU A 15 19.17 -28.48 -43.99
CA LEU A 15 20.23 -27.77 -44.68
C LEU A 15 21.54 -27.88 -43.90
N THR A 16 22.41 -28.50 -44.62
CA THR A 16 23.80 -28.88 -44.50
C THR A 16 24.73 -27.75 -44.02
N ARG A 17 25.73 -28.22 -43.29
CA ARG A 17 26.99 -27.56 -42.88
C ARG A 17 27.81 -27.09 -44.12
N LEU A 18 28.40 -25.93 -43.98
CA LEU A 18 29.68 -25.53 -44.62
C LEU A 18 30.17 -24.38 -43.77
N GLY A 19 31.33 -24.34 -43.13
CA GLY A 19 32.62 -24.86 -43.50
C GLY A 19 33.61 -23.78 -43.16
N GLN A 20 34.36 -23.98 -42.10
CA GLN A 20 35.80 -23.74 -41.92
C GLN A 20 36.44 -22.38 -42.32
N ALA A 21 37.04 -21.78 -41.28
CA ALA A 21 38.45 -21.37 -41.23
C ALA A 21 38.88 -20.14 -42.10
N ILE A 22 39.30 -19.10 -41.38
CA ILE A 22 40.59 -18.43 -41.69
C ILE A 22 41.18 -17.97 -40.36
N ALA A 23 42.25 -18.67 -39.90
CA ALA A 23 43.29 -18.16 -39.05
C ALA A 23 44.46 -17.78 -39.96
N LEU A 24 45.11 -16.69 -39.73
CA LEU A 24 46.57 -16.44 -39.81
C LEU A 24 46.82 -14.92 -39.78
N ALA A 25 47.44 -14.46 -38.70
CA ALA A 25 48.84 -13.97 -38.67
C ALA A 25 49.13 -12.67 -39.48
N MET A 26 49.50 -11.65 -38.72
CA MET A 26 50.61 -10.79 -39.12
C MET A 26 51.34 -10.30 -37.88
N THR A 27 52.55 -10.81 -37.78
CA THR A 27 53.67 -10.39 -36.91
C THR A 27 54.37 -9.18 -37.56
N ALA A 28 54.98 -8.35 -36.69
CA ALA A 28 56.23 -7.61 -36.81
C ALA A 28 56.27 -6.32 -37.65
N ALA A 29 56.68 -5.27 -36.96
CA ALA A 29 57.91 -4.55 -37.30
C ALA A 29 58.33 -3.66 -36.12
N LEU A 30 59.44 -4.07 -35.51
CA LEU A 30 60.39 -3.31 -34.73
C LEU A 30 61.29 -2.48 -35.64
N VAL A 31 61.68 -1.29 -35.22
CA VAL A 31 62.98 -0.60 -35.37
C VAL A 31 62.85 0.63 -34.50
N GLY A 32 63.54 0.90 -33.41
CA GLY A 32 64.96 0.81 -33.12
C GLY A 32 65.53 2.19 -33.05
N CYS A 33 65.98 2.60 -31.86
CA CYS A 33 67.18 3.50 -31.74
C CYS A 33 67.70 3.32 -30.35
N GLN A 34 68.93 2.72 -30.34
CA GLN A 34 69.83 2.67 -29.21
C GLN A 34 70.53 4.01 -29.07
N SER A 35 70.73 4.47 -27.83
CA SER A 35 71.85 5.32 -27.45
C SER A 35 72.40 4.76 -26.17
N ALA A 36 73.62 4.28 -26.30
CA ALA A 36 74.49 3.80 -25.24
C ALA A 36 75.12 4.98 -24.46
N ALA A 37 75.04 4.90 -23.14
CA ALA A 37 75.97 5.61 -22.25
C ALA A 37 76.46 4.60 -21.23
N GLN A 38 77.77 4.27 -21.33
CA GLN A 38 78.58 3.55 -20.36
C GLN A 38 78.79 4.45 -19.12
N VAL A 39 78.57 3.92 -17.94
CA VAL A 39 79.20 4.41 -16.70
C VAL A 39 79.48 3.23 -15.77
N ASP A 40 80.66 3.07 -15.56
CA ASP A 40 81.62 2.54 -14.57
C ASP A 40 81.09 1.70 -13.39
N SER A 41 81.79 0.59 -13.20
CA SER A 41 81.64 -0.44 -12.20
C SER A 41 82.29 -0.09 -10.86
N GLY A 42 81.49 -0.03 -9.81
CA GLY A 42 81.92 -0.08 -8.42
C GLY A 42 81.17 -1.20 -7.65
N PRO A 43 81.84 -1.86 -6.66
CA PRO A 43 81.33 -3.14 -6.12
C PRO A 43 80.12 -2.93 -5.19
N ALA A 44 79.13 -3.89 -5.31
CA ALA A 44 77.92 -3.93 -4.56
C ALA A 44 78.09 -4.29 -3.07
N PRO A 45 77.36 -3.66 -2.14
CA PRO A 45 77.18 -4.16 -0.78
C PRO A 45 76.01 -5.16 -0.73
N ALA A 46 76.19 -6.18 0.14
CA ALA A 46 75.27 -7.29 0.36
C ALA A 46 73.80 -6.91 0.73
N PRO A 47 72.86 -7.70 0.45
CA PRO A 47 71.41 -7.37 0.69
C PRO A 47 71.06 -7.49 2.17
N ALA A 48 70.64 -6.41 2.77
CA ALA A 48 69.91 -6.42 4.04
C ALA A 48 68.50 -6.92 3.83
N THR A 49 68.14 -8.05 4.42
CA THR A 49 66.79 -8.62 4.48
C THR A 49 65.89 -7.66 5.29
N ALA A 50 65.23 -6.73 4.62
CA ALA A 50 64.16 -5.94 5.20
C ALA A 50 62.85 -6.75 5.06
N THR A 51 62.41 -7.29 6.20
CA THR A 51 61.06 -7.90 6.35
C THR A 51 60.02 -6.83 6.12
N LEU A 52 59.48 -6.75 4.91
CA LEU A 52 58.31 -5.92 4.60
C LEU A 52 57.10 -6.51 5.35
N LYS A 53 56.75 -5.90 6.49
CA LYS A 53 55.42 -6.07 7.09
C LYS A 53 54.42 -5.60 6.08
N ARG A 54 53.70 -6.56 5.47
CA ARG A 54 52.58 -6.36 4.56
C ARG A 54 51.51 -5.59 5.33
N ALA A 55 51.40 -4.28 5.14
CA ALA A 55 50.33 -3.45 5.64
C ALA A 55 49.02 -3.98 5.01
N LYS A 56 48.04 -4.33 5.83
CA LYS A 56 46.67 -4.66 5.36
C LYS A 56 46.18 -3.45 4.56
N PRO A 57 45.62 -3.66 3.37
CA PRO A 57 44.99 -2.56 2.63
C PRO A 57 43.92 -1.96 3.50
N LYS A 58 44.00 -0.67 3.79
CA LYS A 58 42.88 0.10 4.36
C LYS A 58 41.74 0.03 3.35
N PRO A 59 40.49 -0.25 3.79
CA PRO A 59 39.34 -0.16 2.89
C PRO A 59 39.25 1.29 2.39
N ILE A 60 39.44 1.45 1.10
CA ILE A 60 39.21 2.67 0.34
C ILE A 60 37.70 2.78 0.24
N PHE A 61 37.12 3.83 0.77
CA PHE A 61 35.72 4.12 0.97
C PHE A 61 35.14 3.70 2.34
N GLN A 62 35.62 4.34 3.40
CA GLN A 62 34.71 4.90 4.36
C GLN A 62 34.32 6.28 3.81
N VAL A 63 33.22 6.37 3.10
CA VAL A 63 32.48 7.61 2.99
C VAL A 63 32.05 7.91 4.42
N GLU A 64 32.71 8.86 5.08
CA GLU A 64 32.17 9.52 6.25
C GLU A 64 30.84 10.14 5.76
N HIS A 65 29.73 9.46 5.99
CA HIS A 65 28.45 10.10 5.94
C HIS A 65 28.52 11.25 6.94
N ASP A 66 28.59 12.45 6.40
CA ASP A 66 28.50 13.68 7.18
C ASP A 66 27.22 13.58 8.00
N LYS A 67 27.35 13.59 9.32
CA LYS A 67 26.30 13.28 10.30
C LYS A 67 25.20 14.35 10.39
N ARG A 68 24.92 15.06 9.33
CA ARG A 68 23.81 15.99 9.20
C ARG A 68 22.76 15.41 8.24
N GLN A 69 22.11 14.31 8.64
CA GLN A 69 20.89 13.97 7.94
C GLN A 69 19.91 15.15 8.08
N PRO A 70 19.24 15.56 6.99
CA PRO A 70 18.24 16.59 7.05
C PRO A 70 17.23 16.29 8.17
N GLN A 71 16.84 17.31 8.96
CA GLN A 71 15.83 17.11 10.00
C GLN A 71 14.45 16.86 9.42
N ASP A 72 14.23 17.30 8.18
CA ASP A 72 13.02 17.09 7.41
C ASP A 72 13.18 15.92 6.42
N LEU A 73 12.25 14.98 6.49
CA LEU A 73 12.24 13.80 5.63
C LEU A 73 12.04 14.15 4.14
N TRP A 74 11.30 15.23 3.84
CA TRP A 74 11.17 15.70 2.46
C TRP A 74 12.51 16.14 1.87
N ALA A 75 13.35 16.82 2.66
CA ALA A 75 14.67 17.19 2.21
C ALA A 75 15.53 15.95 1.91
N ARG A 76 15.51 14.94 2.80
CA ARG A 76 16.19 13.64 2.56
C ARG A 76 15.72 12.97 1.27
N MET A 77 14.42 12.99 1.00
CA MET A 77 13.87 12.41 -0.23
C MET A 77 14.34 13.15 -1.48
N ARG A 78 14.33 14.48 -1.46
CA ARG A 78 14.76 15.32 -2.59
C ARG A 78 16.22 15.03 -2.97
N ASP A 79 17.08 14.85 -1.98
CA ASP A 79 18.51 14.54 -2.18
C ASP A 79 18.73 13.19 -2.89
N GLY A 80 17.74 12.29 -2.86
CA GLY A 80 17.80 10.98 -3.51
C GLY A 80 16.90 10.83 -4.74
N PHE A 81 16.37 11.91 -5.29
CA PHE A 81 15.60 11.87 -6.53
C PHE A 81 16.52 11.69 -7.74
N GLN A 82 16.16 10.79 -8.65
CA GLN A 82 16.97 10.37 -9.80
C GLN A 82 16.18 10.31 -11.11
N LEU A 83 14.84 10.35 -11.05
CA LEU A 83 14.01 10.10 -12.22
C LEU A 83 13.68 11.37 -13.02
N GLN A 84 14.13 12.53 -12.56
CA GLN A 84 13.88 13.82 -13.21
C GLN A 84 14.98 14.22 -14.22
N GLU A 85 16.13 13.57 -14.17
CA GLU A 85 17.22 13.87 -15.06
C GLU A 85 16.90 13.53 -16.53
N GLY A 86 17.08 14.47 -17.44
CA GLY A 86 16.88 14.28 -18.87
C GLY A 86 15.41 14.23 -19.31
N ILE A 87 14.48 14.62 -18.46
CA ILE A 87 13.07 14.76 -18.84
C ILE A 87 12.87 16.17 -19.39
N ASP A 88 12.75 16.27 -20.70
CA ASP A 88 12.33 17.50 -21.38
C ASP A 88 10.89 17.88 -20.99
N VAL A 89 10.50 19.13 -21.26
CA VAL A 89 9.13 19.59 -21.05
C VAL A 89 8.15 18.65 -21.74
N ASN A 90 7.47 17.80 -20.95
CA ASN A 90 6.54 16.80 -21.46
C ASN A 90 5.09 17.23 -21.15
N PRO A 91 4.24 17.41 -22.18
CA PRO A 91 2.85 17.85 -21.98
C PRO A 91 2.02 16.93 -21.05
N ARG A 92 2.33 15.62 -21.00
CA ARG A 92 1.65 14.68 -20.09
C ARG A 92 2.04 14.91 -18.64
N VAL A 93 3.32 15.21 -18.39
CA VAL A 93 3.81 15.56 -17.04
C VAL A 93 3.21 16.88 -16.59
N GLU A 94 3.21 17.90 -17.49
CA GLU A 94 2.62 19.20 -17.25
C GLU A 94 1.14 19.10 -16.84
N GLN A 95 0.36 18.30 -17.57
CA GLN A 95 -1.05 18.07 -17.27
C GLN A 95 -1.26 17.50 -15.86
N GLN A 96 -0.44 16.53 -15.46
CA GLN A 96 -0.52 15.93 -14.12
C GLN A 96 -0.06 16.92 -13.05
N ARG A 97 0.96 17.71 -13.31
CA ARG A 97 1.44 18.76 -12.43
C ARG A 97 0.35 19.82 -12.14
N LEU A 98 -0.31 20.31 -13.19
CA LEU A 98 -1.44 21.23 -13.04
C LEU A 98 -2.57 20.62 -12.20
N TRP A 99 -2.80 19.32 -12.34
CA TRP A 99 -3.80 18.65 -11.52
C TRP A 99 -3.42 18.66 -10.02
N PHE A 100 -2.17 18.32 -9.67
CA PHE A 100 -1.70 18.35 -8.28
C PHE A 100 -1.76 19.75 -7.68
N VAL A 101 -1.31 20.75 -8.41
CA VAL A 101 -1.33 22.17 -7.99
C VAL A 101 -2.78 22.64 -7.77
N SER A 102 -3.72 22.19 -8.62
CA SER A 102 -5.14 22.52 -8.47
C SER A 102 -5.85 21.74 -7.37
N ASN A 103 -5.22 20.69 -6.82
CA ASN A 103 -5.79 19.85 -5.77
C ASN A 103 -4.86 19.71 -4.55
N PRO A 104 -4.42 20.81 -3.92
CA PRO A 104 -3.46 20.76 -2.82
C PRO A 104 -3.95 19.92 -1.63
N ASP A 105 -5.25 19.93 -1.33
CA ASP A 105 -5.84 19.11 -0.25
C ASP A 105 -5.58 17.61 -0.43
N PHE A 106 -5.46 17.14 -1.66
CA PHE A 106 -5.11 15.74 -1.94
C PHE A 106 -3.67 15.44 -1.48
N LEU A 107 -2.72 16.34 -1.82
CA LEU A 107 -1.32 16.18 -1.42
C LEU A 107 -1.15 16.27 0.09
N LEU A 108 -1.75 17.30 0.72
CA LEU A 108 -1.67 17.49 2.17
C LEU A 108 -2.27 16.30 2.93
N THR A 109 -3.42 15.78 2.48
CA THR A 109 -4.02 14.59 3.09
C THR A 109 -3.16 13.34 2.90
N SER A 110 -2.52 13.22 1.74
CA SER A 110 -1.64 12.07 1.45
C SER A 110 -0.35 12.15 2.28
N ALA A 111 0.24 13.34 2.39
CA ALA A 111 1.42 13.59 3.21
C ALA A 111 1.16 13.32 4.71
N ASP A 112 0.03 13.79 5.24
CA ASP A 112 -0.39 13.52 6.62
C ASP A 112 -0.49 12.01 6.91
N ARG A 113 -1.13 11.25 6.02
CA ARG A 113 -1.18 9.78 6.15
C ARG A 113 0.18 9.13 5.96
N GLY A 114 0.96 9.62 5.01
CA GLY A 114 2.29 9.12 4.68
C GLY A 114 3.29 9.31 5.81
N SER A 115 3.11 10.33 6.65
CA SER A 115 4.01 10.64 7.77
C SER A 115 4.24 9.47 8.73
N LEU A 116 3.29 8.54 8.80
CA LEU A 116 3.41 7.33 9.62
C LEU A 116 4.37 6.29 9.01
N TYR A 117 4.55 6.27 7.68
CA TYR A 117 5.18 5.16 6.96
C TYR A 117 6.40 5.59 6.13
N LEU A 118 6.45 6.88 5.76
CA LEU A 118 7.37 7.40 4.76
C LEU A 118 8.83 7.18 5.14
N HIS A 119 9.19 7.40 6.41
CA HIS A 119 10.56 7.16 6.89
C HIS A 119 10.99 5.72 6.64
N TYR A 120 10.16 4.74 6.99
CA TYR A 120 10.44 3.32 6.74
C TYR A 120 10.61 3.02 5.25
N ILE A 121 9.75 3.57 4.40
CA ILE A 121 9.81 3.35 2.94
C ILE A 121 11.10 3.93 2.37
N VAL A 122 11.47 5.14 2.78
CA VAL A 122 12.72 5.80 2.34
C VAL A 122 13.93 4.97 2.73
N GLU A 123 14.03 4.50 3.99
CA GLU A 123 15.12 3.61 4.40
C GLU A 123 15.21 2.34 3.53
N ARG A 124 14.07 1.70 3.23
CA ARG A 124 14.05 0.49 2.40
C ARG A 124 14.45 0.75 0.95
N LEU A 125 14.18 1.93 0.40
CA LEU A 125 14.64 2.35 -0.92
C LEU A 125 16.13 2.61 -0.94
N GLU A 126 16.66 3.35 0.03
CA GLU A 126 18.09 3.64 0.16
C GLU A 126 18.93 2.37 0.31
N GLU A 127 18.47 1.41 1.14
CA GLU A 127 19.14 0.11 1.30
C GLU A 127 19.25 -0.68 -0.01
N ARG A 128 18.37 -0.41 -0.98
CA ARG A 128 18.33 -1.06 -2.29
C ARG A 128 18.95 -0.19 -3.40
N ASN A 129 19.44 1.01 -3.07
CA ASN A 129 19.92 2.01 -4.01
C ASN A 129 18.89 2.34 -5.11
N MET A 130 17.61 2.44 -4.71
CA MET A 130 16.51 2.77 -5.60
C MET A 130 16.19 4.27 -5.56
N PRO A 131 15.67 4.86 -6.66
CA PRO A 131 15.25 6.25 -6.69
C PRO A 131 14.23 6.57 -5.61
N LEU A 132 14.41 7.66 -4.89
CA LEU A 132 13.51 8.00 -3.76
C LEU A 132 12.16 8.55 -4.21
N GLU A 133 11.97 8.90 -5.49
CA GLU A 133 10.65 9.16 -6.07
C GLU A 133 9.69 7.98 -5.89
N LEU A 134 10.21 6.75 -5.83
CA LEU A 134 9.40 5.56 -5.62
C LEU A 134 8.67 5.57 -4.27
N ALA A 135 9.15 6.36 -3.29
CA ALA A 135 8.40 6.60 -2.06
C ALA A 135 7.08 7.35 -2.29
N LEU A 136 6.92 8.01 -3.43
CA LEU A 136 5.69 8.71 -3.80
C LEU A 136 4.66 7.81 -4.49
N LEU A 137 5.00 6.56 -4.86
CA LEU A 137 4.04 5.62 -5.47
C LEU A 137 2.79 5.40 -4.62
N PRO A 138 2.87 5.21 -3.29
CA PRO A 138 1.67 5.08 -2.47
C PRO A 138 0.75 6.31 -2.49
N VAL A 139 1.25 7.50 -2.86
CA VAL A 139 0.39 8.68 -3.06
C VAL A 139 -0.56 8.45 -4.22
N ILE A 140 -0.02 8.00 -5.37
CA ILE A 140 -0.81 7.80 -6.59
C ILE A 140 -1.64 6.52 -6.56
N GLU A 141 -1.20 5.50 -5.83
CA GLU A 141 -1.88 4.22 -5.68
C GLU A 141 -3.06 4.28 -4.70
N SER A 142 -2.86 4.90 -3.54
CA SER A 142 -3.81 4.80 -2.42
C SER A 142 -3.99 6.08 -1.61
N ALA A 143 -3.37 7.18 -1.99
CA ALA A 143 -3.22 8.39 -1.14
C ALA A 143 -2.71 8.01 0.26
N TYR A 144 -1.72 7.13 0.33
CA TYR A 144 -1.15 6.55 1.56
C TYR A 144 -2.19 5.92 2.49
N ASN A 145 -3.29 5.39 1.96
CA ASN A 145 -4.29 4.69 2.76
C ASN A 145 -3.99 3.18 2.78
N PRO A 146 -3.51 2.61 3.90
CA PRO A 146 -3.16 1.19 3.98
C PRO A 146 -4.39 0.26 3.93
N MET A 147 -5.60 0.82 4.08
CA MET A 147 -6.86 0.10 3.98
C MET A 147 -7.55 0.29 2.63
N ALA A 148 -6.89 0.93 1.66
CA ALA A 148 -7.47 1.15 0.33
C ALA A 148 -7.83 -0.18 -0.36
N LEU A 149 -8.98 -0.19 -1.02
CA LEU A 149 -9.48 -1.32 -1.81
C LEU A 149 -10.00 -0.79 -3.14
N SER A 150 -9.41 -1.26 -4.25
CA SER A 150 -9.84 -0.90 -5.60
C SER A 150 -10.98 -1.80 -6.11
N ARG A 151 -11.58 -1.42 -7.24
CA ARG A 151 -12.58 -2.24 -7.93
C ARG A 151 -11.99 -3.56 -8.46
N ALA A 152 -10.70 -3.58 -8.74
CA ALA A 152 -9.96 -4.78 -9.18
C ALA A 152 -9.47 -5.64 -8.00
N ASN A 153 -9.92 -5.37 -6.77
CA ASN A 153 -9.48 -6.02 -5.53
C ASN A 153 -7.98 -5.82 -5.25
N ALA A 154 -7.37 -4.75 -5.77
CA ALA A 154 -6.07 -4.30 -5.31
C ALA A 154 -6.20 -3.67 -3.91
N VAL A 155 -5.24 -3.91 -3.02
CA VAL A 155 -5.35 -3.60 -1.59
C VAL A 155 -4.07 -3.02 -1.04
N GLY A 156 -4.20 -2.09 -0.09
CA GLY A 156 -3.12 -1.57 0.73
C GLY A 156 -2.43 -0.36 0.11
N LEU A 157 -1.31 0.05 0.70
CA LEU A 157 -0.51 1.19 0.25
C LEU A 157 -0.08 1.05 -1.21
N TRP A 158 0.38 -0.14 -1.59
CA TRP A 158 1.00 -0.50 -2.85
C TRP A 158 0.03 -1.12 -3.88
N GLN A 159 -1.25 -1.19 -3.55
CA GLN A 159 -2.32 -1.70 -4.41
C GLN A 159 -2.04 -3.08 -5.07
N PHE A 160 -1.50 -4.01 -4.31
CA PHE A 160 -1.32 -5.37 -4.80
C PHE A 160 -2.65 -6.05 -5.13
N ILE A 161 -2.81 -6.54 -6.37
CA ILE A 161 -3.90 -7.47 -6.71
C ILE A 161 -3.65 -8.84 -6.06
N PRO A 162 -4.69 -9.68 -5.86
CA PRO A 162 -4.54 -10.93 -5.12
C PRO A 162 -3.48 -11.89 -5.67
N SER A 163 -3.37 -12.02 -7.00
CA SER A 163 -2.40 -12.90 -7.65
C SER A 163 -0.96 -12.46 -7.42
N THR A 164 -0.68 -11.17 -7.68
CA THR A 164 0.66 -10.58 -7.51
C THR A 164 1.07 -10.61 -6.03
N GLY A 165 0.13 -10.30 -5.11
CA GLY A 165 0.41 -10.42 -3.68
C GLY A 165 0.81 -11.84 -3.27
N ARG A 166 0.16 -12.88 -3.80
CA ARG A 166 0.55 -14.28 -3.53
C ARG A 166 1.91 -14.63 -4.12
N TYR A 167 2.20 -14.14 -5.33
CA TYR A 167 3.50 -14.37 -5.97
C TYR A 167 4.65 -13.81 -5.12
N PHE A 168 4.45 -12.65 -4.49
CA PHE A 168 5.42 -12.04 -3.55
C PHE A 168 5.17 -12.43 -2.08
N ASN A 169 4.60 -13.61 -1.83
CA ASN A 169 4.41 -14.19 -0.49
C ASN A 169 3.54 -13.34 0.47
N LEU A 170 2.75 -12.40 -0.04
CA LEU A 170 1.80 -11.65 0.77
C LEU A 170 0.59 -12.53 1.10
N ARG A 171 0.64 -13.12 2.27
CA ARG A 171 -0.37 -14.08 2.72
C ARG A 171 -1.75 -13.44 2.84
N GLN A 172 -2.76 -14.14 2.34
CA GLN A 172 -4.14 -13.69 2.34
C GLN A 172 -5.04 -14.75 2.99
N THR A 173 -5.66 -14.40 4.11
CA THR A 173 -6.60 -15.27 4.85
C THR A 173 -7.82 -14.47 5.29
N ASN A 174 -8.77 -15.14 5.95
CA ASN A 174 -9.93 -14.47 6.54
C ASN A 174 -9.59 -13.56 7.74
N LEU A 175 -8.42 -13.76 8.36
CA LEU A 175 -7.98 -13.01 9.55
C LEU A 175 -6.85 -12.04 9.25
N TYR A 176 -6.09 -12.28 8.19
CA TYR A 176 -4.89 -11.51 7.86
C TYR A 176 -4.75 -11.30 6.36
N ASP A 177 -4.35 -10.11 5.95
CA ASP A 177 -4.04 -9.78 4.57
C ASP A 177 -2.69 -9.07 4.50
N GLY A 178 -1.65 -9.80 4.06
CA GLY A 178 -0.28 -9.29 3.97
C GLY A 178 -0.11 -8.13 2.98
N ARG A 179 -1.08 -7.90 2.09
CA ARG A 179 -1.08 -6.75 1.19
C ARG A 179 -1.37 -5.42 1.92
N GLN A 180 -1.96 -5.51 3.11
CA GLN A 180 -2.19 -4.39 4.03
C GLN A 180 -1.12 -4.29 5.12
N ASP A 181 -0.24 -5.28 5.25
CA ASP A 181 0.91 -5.18 6.13
C ASP A 181 1.93 -4.20 5.53
N VAL A 182 2.18 -3.12 6.25
CA VAL A 182 3.01 -2.01 5.74
C VAL A 182 4.42 -2.47 5.40
N THR A 183 5.04 -3.25 6.28
CA THR A 183 6.43 -3.70 6.10
C THR A 183 6.53 -4.81 5.06
N ALA A 184 5.64 -5.81 5.13
CA ALA A 184 5.63 -6.91 4.17
C ALA A 184 5.31 -6.43 2.75
N SER A 185 4.29 -5.57 2.60
CA SER A 185 3.91 -5.06 1.27
C SER A 185 4.92 -4.08 0.70
N THR A 186 5.60 -3.28 1.54
CA THR A 186 6.69 -2.42 1.08
C THR A 186 7.85 -3.25 0.54
N ASN A 187 8.34 -4.25 1.28
CA ASN A 187 9.41 -5.11 0.78
C ASN A 187 9.00 -5.81 -0.52
N ALA A 188 7.79 -6.36 -0.59
CA ALA A 188 7.28 -7.00 -1.80
C ALA A 188 7.19 -6.03 -3.00
N ALA A 189 6.80 -4.77 -2.77
CA ALA A 189 6.72 -3.76 -3.82
C ALA A 189 8.10 -3.40 -4.36
N LEU A 190 9.08 -3.21 -3.47
CA LEU A 190 10.45 -2.91 -3.88
C LEU A 190 11.12 -4.11 -4.58
N ASP A 191 10.87 -5.33 -4.12
CA ASP A 191 11.34 -6.55 -4.79
C ASP A 191 10.71 -6.68 -6.20
N TYR A 192 9.42 -6.32 -6.35
CA TYR A 192 8.75 -6.33 -7.65
C TYR A 192 9.29 -5.24 -8.57
N LEU A 193 9.45 -4.02 -8.07
CA LEU A 193 10.02 -2.89 -8.83
C LEU A 193 11.46 -3.20 -9.28
N GLY A 194 12.30 -3.77 -8.40
CA GLY A 194 13.65 -4.19 -8.74
C GLY A 194 13.65 -5.25 -9.85
N LYS A 195 12.81 -6.29 -9.73
CA LYS A 195 12.64 -7.30 -10.77
C LYS A 195 12.21 -6.69 -12.12
N LEU A 196 11.30 -5.72 -12.10
CA LEU A 196 10.85 -5.05 -13.32
C LEU A 196 11.96 -4.17 -13.92
N HIS A 197 12.70 -3.45 -13.08
CA HIS A 197 13.84 -2.66 -13.51
C HIS A 197 14.89 -3.53 -14.21
N ASP A 198 15.25 -4.67 -13.62
CA ASP A 198 16.17 -5.63 -14.24
C ASP A 198 15.62 -6.19 -15.56
N MET A 199 14.31 -6.51 -15.61
CA MET A 199 13.65 -7.03 -16.80
C MET A 199 13.69 -6.06 -17.98
N PHE A 200 13.63 -4.77 -17.71
CA PHE A 200 13.66 -3.71 -18.73
C PHE A 200 15.03 -3.01 -18.82
N ASN A 201 16.12 -3.76 -18.56
CA ASN A 201 17.52 -3.31 -18.75
C ASN A 201 17.85 -2.01 -18.01
N GLY A 202 17.28 -1.79 -16.85
CA GLY A 202 17.56 -0.60 -16.02
C GLY A 202 16.67 0.61 -16.34
N ASP A 203 15.66 0.47 -17.18
CA ASP A 203 14.72 1.55 -17.49
C ASP A 203 13.60 1.63 -16.42
N TRP A 204 13.69 2.61 -15.56
CA TRP A 204 12.68 2.86 -14.53
C TRP A 204 11.32 3.24 -15.08
N LEU A 205 11.25 3.95 -16.22
CA LEU A 205 9.95 4.36 -16.78
C LEU A 205 9.19 3.16 -17.32
N LEU A 206 9.89 2.22 -17.97
CA LEU A 206 9.33 0.94 -18.40
C LEU A 206 8.96 0.05 -17.20
N ALA A 207 9.79 0.02 -16.16
CA ALA A 207 9.52 -0.72 -14.93
C ALA A 207 8.25 -0.20 -14.23
N LEU A 208 8.07 1.11 -14.12
CA LEU A 208 6.89 1.76 -13.57
C LEU A 208 5.63 1.49 -14.42
N ALA A 209 5.77 1.55 -15.74
CA ALA A 209 4.68 1.19 -16.65
C ALA A 209 4.25 -0.28 -16.46
N ALA A 210 5.21 -1.17 -16.25
CA ALA A 210 4.96 -2.59 -16.01
C ALA A 210 4.40 -2.87 -14.61
N TYR A 211 4.77 -2.09 -13.61
CA TYR A 211 4.15 -2.16 -12.28
C TYR A 211 2.64 -1.88 -12.36
N ASN A 212 2.24 -0.88 -13.16
CA ASN A 212 0.84 -0.51 -13.34
C ASN A 212 0.08 -1.48 -14.27
N ALA A 213 0.62 -1.81 -15.46
CA ALA A 213 -0.09 -2.56 -16.51
C ALA A 213 0.22 -4.06 -16.56
N GLY A 214 1.22 -4.51 -15.77
CA GLY A 214 1.82 -5.83 -15.86
C GLY A 214 2.90 -5.93 -16.93
N GLU A 215 3.98 -6.64 -16.62
CA GLU A 215 5.16 -6.83 -17.47
C GLU A 215 4.82 -7.33 -18.88
N GLY A 216 3.90 -8.28 -18.99
CA GLY A 216 3.50 -8.82 -20.29
C GLY A 216 2.82 -7.80 -21.22
N THR A 217 2.20 -6.76 -20.66
CA THR A 217 1.60 -5.68 -21.48
C THR A 217 2.68 -4.80 -22.08
N VAL A 218 3.67 -4.43 -21.27
CA VAL A 218 4.79 -3.59 -21.72
C VAL A 218 5.67 -4.35 -22.71
N SER A 219 6.03 -5.60 -22.43
CA SER A 219 6.83 -6.43 -23.34
C SER A 219 6.18 -6.57 -24.72
N ARG A 220 4.87 -6.85 -24.78
CA ARG A 220 4.15 -6.90 -26.06
C ARG A 220 4.12 -5.56 -26.82
N ALA A 221 4.08 -4.45 -26.09
CA ALA A 221 4.13 -3.12 -26.70
C ALA A 221 5.51 -2.84 -27.29
N ILE A 222 6.59 -3.22 -26.60
CA ILE A 222 7.97 -3.15 -27.08
C ILE A 222 8.13 -4.01 -28.35
N GLU A 223 7.79 -5.29 -28.29
CA GLU A 223 7.87 -6.21 -29.44
C GLU A 223 7.08 -5.71 -30.66
N ARG A 224 5.95 -5.07 -30.43
CA ARG A 224 5.15 -4.46 -31.52
C ARG A 224 5.91 -3.31 -32.16
N ASN A 225 6.47 -2.39 -31.37
CA ASN A 225 7.20 -1.24 -31.88
C ASN A 225 8.48 -1.67 -32.62
N GLU A 226 9.24 -2.64 -32.06
CA GLU A 226 10.42 -3.24 -32.70
C GLU A 226 10.10 -3.77 -34.09
N ARG A 227 9.02 -4.54 -34.25
CA ARG A 227 8.60 -5.07 -35.55
C ARG A 227 8.21 -3.99 -36.57
N LEU A 228 7.82 -2.81 -36.06
CA LEU A 228 7.43 -1.65 -36.91
C LEU A 228 8.58 -0.67 -37.10
N GLY A 229 9.77 -0.92 -36.53
CA GLY A 229 10.90 0.02 -36.54
C GLY A 229 10.61 1.33 -35.80
N LEU A 230 9.71 1.30 -34.81
CA LEU A 230 9.34 2.44 -33.96
C LEU A 230 10.16 2.45 -32.66
N PRO A 231 10.31 3.62 -32.01
CA PRO A 231 10.97 3.71 -30.71
C PRO A 231 10.30 2.85 -29.65
N THR A 232 11.10 2.26 -28.75
CA THR A 232 10.66 1.31 -27.72
C THR A 232 10.71 1.87 -26.29
N ASP A 233 11.07 3.14 -26.15
CA ASP A 233 11.01 3.85 -24.88
C ASP A 233 9.56 4.07 -24.42
N TYR A 234 9.40 4.28 -23.12
CA TYR A 234 8.07 4.45 -22.49
C TYR A 234 7.15 5.45 -23.23
N TRP A 235 7.71 6.59 -23.67
CA TRP A 235 6.93 7.69 -24.23
C TRP A 235 6.26 7.35 -25.56
N ASN A 236 6.85 6.42 -26.31
CA ASN A 236 6.45 5.99 -27.64
C ASN A 236 5.65 4.67 -27.66
N LEU A 237 5.54 3.97 -26.51
CA LEU A 237 4.81 2.72 -26.47
C LEU A 237 3.28 2.90 -26.53
N PRO A 238 2.57 2.04 -27.29
CA PRO A 238 1.10 2.04 -27.37
C PRO A 238 0.47 1.37 -26.12
N LEU A 239 0.67 1.96 -24.97
CA LEU A 239 0.16 1.49 -23.67
C LEU A 239 -1.28 1.96 -23.42
N PRO A 240 -2.04 1.31 -22.51
CA PRO A 240 -3.33 1.80 -22.03
C PRO A 240 -3.22 3.23 -21.51
N GLN A 241 -4.31 4.01 -21.63
CA GLN A 241 -4.30 5.42 -21.21
C GLN A 241 -3.90 5.59 -19.74
N GLU A 242 -4.43 4.75 -18.84
CA GLU A 242 -4.07 4.76 -17.41
C GLU A 242 -2.56 4.64 -17.21
N THR A 243 -1.93 3.70 -17.93
CA THR A 243 -0.49 3.47 -17.84
C THR A 243 0.32 4.60 -18.44
N ARG A 244 -0.19 5.20 -19.55
CA ARG A 244 0.44 6.39 -20.16
C ARG A 244 0.38 7.63 -19.28
N ASP A 245 -0.54 7.68 -18.32
CA ASP A 245 -0.67 8.77 -17.37
C ASP A 245 0.02 8.46 -16.03
N TYR A 246 0.36 7.18 -15.77
CA TYR A 246 0.90 6.72 -14.49
C TYR A 246 2.31 7.27 -14.21
N VAL A 247 3.25 7.08 -15.15
CA VAL A 247 4.62 7.59 -15.00
C VAL A 247 4.63 9.12 -14.98
N PRO A 248 3.96 9.85 -15.92
CA PRO A 248 3.82 11.30 -15.82
C PRO A 248 3.28 11.79 -14.49
N LYS A 249 2.35 11.04 -13.89
CA LYS A 249 1.81 11.40 -12.57
C LYS A 249 2.86 11.31 -11.46
N LEU A 250 3.71 10.27 -11.47
CA LEU A 250 4.81 10.17 -10.51
C LEU A 250 5.82 11.30 -10.69
N LEU A 251 6.24 11.55 -11.93
CA LEU A 251 7.21 12.60 -12.25
C LEU A 251 6.70 13.99 -11.88
N ALA A 252 5.46 14.30 -12.23
CA ALA A 252 4.83 15.56 -11.84
C ALA A 252 4.72 15.73 -10.32
N LEU A 253 4.41 14.64 -9.60
CA LEU A 253 4.34 14.68 -8.15
C LEU A 253 5.74 14.90 -7.54
N SER A 254 6.78 14.26 -8.08
CA SER A 254 8.15 14.47 -7.60
C SER A 254 8.65 15.88 -7.90
N GLU A 255 8.28 16.49 -9.02
CA GLU A 255 8.55 17.91 -9.30
C GLU A 255 7.89 18.84 -8.26
N VAL A 256 6.62 18.62 -7.95
CA VAL A 256 5.91 19.41 -6.93
C VAL A 256 6.53 19.24 -5.55
N VAL A 257 6.97 18.02 -5.19
CA VAL A 257 7.65 17.75 -3.92
C VAL A 257 9.06 18.34 -3.90
N SER A 258 9.73 18.42 -5.05
CA SER A 258 11.08 19.02 -5.18
C SER A 258 11.05 20.51 -4.89
N SER A 259 10.03 21.22 -5.36
CA SER A 259 9.92 22.69 -5.26
C SER A 259 8.50 23.11 -4.87
N PRO A 260 7.98 22.71 -3.71
CA PRO A 260 6.57 22.88 -3.36
C PRO A 260 6.15 24.36 -3.33
N GLU A 261 7.03 25.23 -2.89
CA GLU A 261 6.78 26.68 -2.82
C GLU A 261 6.59 27.30 -4.20
N ALA A 262 7.36 26.83 -5.22
CA ALA A 262 7.22 27.29 -6.61
C ALA A 262 5.83 26.96 -7.18
N TYR A 263 5.18 25.93 -6.63
CA TYR A 263 3.84 25.48 -7.02
C TYR A 263 2.72 25.91 -6.06
N GLY A 264 3.05 26.75 -5.06
CA GLY A 264 2.08 27.21 -4.07
C GLY A 264 1.54 26.11 -3.14
N VAL A 265 2.30 25.02 -2.96
CA VAL A 265 1.95 23.90 -2.09
C VAL A 265 2.73 24.02 -0.78
N ALA A 266 2.03 24.13 0.34
CA ALA A 266 2.64 24.16 1.67
C ALA A 266 2.72 22.73 2.23
N LEU A 267 3.82 22.01 1.95
CA LEU A 267 4.09 20.71 2.56
C LEU A 267 4.54 20.92 4.01
N GLU A 268 3.79 20.37 4.97
CA GLU A 268 4.21 20.35 6.36
C GLU A 268 5.45 19.46 6.53
N PRO A 269 6.46 19.90 7.30
CA PRO A 269 7.67 19.09 7.56
C PRO A 269 7.31 17.76 8.22
N ILE A 270 7.96 16.69 7.75
CA ILE A 270 7.88 15.35 8.37
C ILE A 270 9.22 15.10 9.07
N ALA A 271 9.19 14.79 10.35
CA ALA A 271 10.40 14.50 11.11
C ALA A 271 11.15 13.30 10.49
N ASN A 272 12.45 13.46 10.23
CA ASN A 272 13.30 12.40 9.70
C ASN A 272 13.70 11.43 10.81
N GLN A 273 12.73 10.70 11.32
CA GLN A 273 12.89 9.67 12.35
C GLN A 273 11.78 8.61 12.24
N PRO A 274 12.04 7.36 12.65
CA PRO A 274 11.04 6.30 12.55
C PRO A 274 9.82 6.60 13.43
N TYR A 275 8.64 6.67 12.82
CA TYR A 275 7.38 6.82 13.52
C TYR A 275 7.04 5.59 14.35
N PHE A 276 7.31 4.40 13.86
CA PHE A 276 7.02 3.14 14.50
C PHE A 276 8.27 2.27 14.69
N LYS A 277 8.18 1.34 15.62
CA LYS A 277 9.08 0.21 15.79
C LYS A 277 8.34 -1.11 15.62
N ILE A 278 9.09 -2.13 15.25
CA ILE A 278 8.59 -3.51 15.13
C ILE A 278 8.71 -4.18 16.49
N VAL A 279 7.62 -4.69 17.01
CA VAL A 279 7.56 -5.48 18.26
C VAL A 279 7.15 -6.91 17.89
N GLU A 280 8.03 -7.86 18.15
CA GLU A 280 7.74 -9.27 17.90
C GLU A 280 6.72 -9.83 18.89
N ILE A 281 5.78 -10.59 18.36
CA ILE A 281 4.74 -11.26 19.13
C ILE A 281 4.55 -12.69 18.62
N ASN A 282 4.24 -13.62 19.54
CA ASN A 282 4.13 -15.05 19.24
C ASN A 282 2.77 -15.63 19.58
N GLN A 283 1.79 -14.79 19.89
CA GLN A 283 0.51 -15.24 20.41
C GLN A 283 -0.66 -14.42 19.89
N ARG A 284 -1.84 -14.97 20.05
CA ARG A 284 -3.09 -14.34 19.64
C ARG A 284 -3.52 -13.31 20.67
N LEU A 285 -3.49 -12.04 20.26
CA LEU A 285 -3.83 -10.88 21.08
C LEU A 285 -4.96 -10.08 20.44
N ASP A 286 -5.77 -9.45 21.27
CA ASP A 286 -6.75 -8.45 20.87
C ASP A 286 -6.06 -7.08 20.82
N LEU A 287 -6.08 -6.41 19.66
CA LEU A 287 -5.37 -5.13 19.48
C LEU A 287 -5.91 -4.02 20.37
N ALA A 288 -7.21 -4.02 20.70
CA ALA A 288 -7.76 -3.02 21.64
C ALA A 288 -7.16 -3.16 23.04
N ARG A 289 -6.90 -4.41 23.48
CA ARG A 289 -6.26 -4.66 24.77
C ARG A 289 -4.78 -4.36 24.76
N VAL A 290 -4.11 -4.66 23.64
CA VAL A 290 -2.70 -4.27 23.44
C VAL A 290 -2.56 -2.75 23.45
N ALA A 291 -3.46 -2.04 22.78
CA ALA A 291 -3.49 -0.58 22.78
C ALA A 291 -3.66 -0.02 24.21
N ALA A 292 -4.62 -0.57 24.97
CA ALA A 292 -4.82 -0.18 26.37
C ALA A 292 -3.61 -0.48 27.26
N LEU A 293 -2.93 -1.62 27.06
CA LEU A 293 -1.73 -2.00 27.82
C LEU A 293 -0.55 -1.02 27.60
N ALA A 294 -0.40 -0.54 26.38
CA ALA A 294 0.71 0.33 25.99
C ALA A 294 0.32 1.83 26.00
N ASP A 295 -0.89 2.16 26.43
CA ASP A 295 -1.43 3.52 26.39
C ASP A 295 -1.30 4.13 24.97
N ILE A 296 -1.79 3.40 23.96
CA ILE A 296 -1.84 3.77 22.55
C ILE A 296 -3.30 3.94 22.17
N ASP A 297 -3.60 4.91 21.30
CA ASP A 297 -4.93 4.99 20.69
C ASP A 297 -5.21 3.74 19.83
N GLU A 298 -6.39 3.14 20.00
CA GLU A 298 -6.73 1.89 19.29
C GLU A 298 -6.75 2.07 17.77
N ASP A 299 -7.25 3.20 17.29
CA ASP A 299 -7.33 3.46 15.86
C ASP A 299 -5.94 3.75 15.28
N GLU A 300 -5.04 4.40 16.05
CA GLU A 300 -3.63 4.57 15.67
C GLU A 300 -2.92 3.21 15.57
N LEU A 301 -3.05 2.35 16.56
CA LEU A 301 -2.47 1.00 16.51
C LEU A 301 -3.02 0.19 15.33
N TYR A 302 -4.31 0.34 15.02
CA TYR A 302 -4.92 -0.35 13.89
C TYR A 302 -4.49 0.23 12.54
N GLN A 303 -4.29 1.54 12.43
CA GLN A 303 -3.74 2.16 11.21
C GLN A 303 -2.34 1.64 10.88
N LEU A 304 -1.52 1.41 11.89
CA LEU A 304 -0.20 0.79 11.73
C LEU A 304 -0.29 -0.70 11.38
N ASN A 305 -1.37 -1.40 11.78
CA ASN A 305 -1.52 -2.84 11.67
C ASN A 305 -2.83 -3.27 10.95
N PRO A 306 -3.17 -2.70 9.79
CA PRO A 306 -4.45 -2.98 9.12
C PRO A 306 -4.54 -4.38 8.53
N ALA A 307 -3.43 -5.10 8.43
CA ALA A 307 -3.37 -6.49 7.99
C ALA A 307 -4.21 -7.43 8.87
N PHE A 308 -4.40 -7.11 10.14
CA PHE A 308 -5.21 -7.90 11.06
C PHE A 308 -6.70 -7.53 10.95
N LYS A 309 -7.39 -8.14 10.00
CA LYS A 309 -8.77 -7.81 9.57
C LYS A 309 -9.81 -7.75 10.69
N LYS A 310 -9.63 -8.50 11.76
CA LYS A 310 -10.53 -8.54 12.93
C LYS A 310 -9.92 -7.88 14.16
N ARG A 311 -8.87 -7.08 13.96
CA ARG A 311 -8.10 -6.47 15.06
C ARG A 311 -7.57 -7.51 16.07
N ILE A 312 -7.20 -8.70 15.56
CA ILE A 312 -6.71 -9.82 16.35
C ILE A 312 -5.47 -10.37 15.67
N THR A 313 -4.39 -10.52 16.43
CA THR A 313 -3.15 -11.17 15.96
C THR A 313 -3.33 -12.68 15.87
N LEU A 314 -2.33 -13.41 15.38
CA LEU A 314 -2.41 -14.84 15.13
C LEU A 314 -1.60 -15.63 16.18
N ASP A 315 -1.86 -16.93 16.31
CA ASP A 315 -1.10 -17.82 17.20
C ASP A 315 0.18 -18.33 16.50
N ARG A 316 1.11 -17.43 16.17
CA ARG A 316 2.42 -17.76 15.56
C ARG A 316 3.35 -16.54 15.60
N PRO A 317 4.65 -16.71 15.32
CA PRO A 317 5.58 -15.61 15.19
C PRO A 317 5.10 -14.58 14.18
N GLN A 318 5.02 -13.35 14.60
CA GLN A 318 4.62 -12.19 13.81
C GLN A 318 5.04 -10.91 14.53
N HIS A 319 4.78 -9.78 13.91
CA HIS A 319 5.13 -8.48 14.47
C HIS A 319 3.92 -7.56 14.56
N LEU A 320 4.02 -6.57 15.42
CA LEU A 320 3.18 -5.39 15.47
C LEU A 320 4.04 -4.16 15.22
N LEU A 321 3.52 -3.25 14.42
CA LEU A 321 4.05 -1.90 14.29
C LEU A 321 3.46 -1.06 15.42
N VAL A 322 4.31 -0.45 16.22
CA VAL A 322 3.95 0.27 17.42
C VAL A 322 4.62 1.64 17.40
N PRO A 323 3.95 2.73 17.74
CA PRO A 323 4.57 4.05 17.82
C PRO A 323 5.89 3.99 18.61
N THR A 324 6.94 4.58 18.07
CA THR A 324 8.32 4.49 18.61
C THR A 324 8.36 4.83 20.11
N ALA A 325 7.61 5.86 20.52
CA ALA A 325 7.54 6.30 21.91
C ALA A 325 6.92 5.25 22.86
N LYS A 326 6.14 4.32 22.32
CA LYS A 326 5.38 3.31 23.10
C LYS A 326 5.94 1.89 22.96
N ALA A 327 6.84 1.66 22.01
CA ALA A 327 7.34 0.32 21.68
C ALA A 327 8.07 -0.34 22.86
N LYS A 328 8.90 0.42 23.59
CA LYS A 328 9.59 -0.10 24.79
C LYS A 328 8.61 -0.49 25.89
N LEU A 329 7.63 0.37 26.16
CA LEU A 329 6.60 0.11 27.17
C LEU A 329 5.83 -1.18 26.86
N LEU A 330 5.43 -1.37 25.60
CA LEU A 330 4.73 -2.58 25.18
C LEU A 330 5.61 -3.83 25.30
N ALA A 331 6.85 -3.77 24.82
CA ALA A 331 7.78 -4.91 24.88
C ALA A 331 8.08 -5.32 26.33
N ASP A 332 8.37 -4.36 27.20
CA ASP A 332 8.63 -4.59 28.61
C ASP A 332 7.38 -5.18 29.31
N SER A 333 6.20 -4.63 29.01
CA SER A 333 4.93 -5.12 29.58
C SER A 333 4.63 -6.56 29.14
N LEU A 334 4.77 -6.88 27.86
CA LEU A 334 4.53 -8.25 27.35
C LEU A 334 5.53 -9.25 27.92
N SER A 335 6.80 -8.86 28.10
CA SER A 335 7.85 -9.75 28.63
C SER A 335 7.71 -10.00 30.13
N SER A 336 7.18 -9.05 30.89
CA SER A 336 6.99 -9.15 32.35
C SER A 336 5.68 -9.84 32.75
N MET A 337 4.72 -9.97 31.84
CA MET A 337 3.41 -10.58 32.12
C MET A 337 3.51 -12.08 32.36
N LYS A 338 2.81 -12.55 33.38
CA LYS A 338 2.63 -13.98 33.64
C LYS A 338 1.74 -14.62 32.56
N PRO A 339 1.85 -15.94 32.30
CA PRO A 339 1.02 -16.63 31.32
C PRO A 339 -0.49 -16.40 31.48
N GLU A 340 -0.96 -16.30 32.73
CA GLU A 340 -2.36 -16.05 33.06
C GLU A 340 -2.80 -14.63 32.68
N GLU A 341 -1.91 -13.64 32.88
CA GLU A 341 -2.17 -12.25 32.50
C GLU A 341 -2.18 -12.09 30.97
N LEU A 342 -1.27 -12.77 30.26
CA LEU A 342 -1.27 -12.82 28.81
C LEU A 342 -2.57 -13.42 28.25
N LEU A 343 -3.20 -14.39 28.96
CA LEU A 343 -4.53 -14.89 28.59
C LEU A 343 -5.59 -13.77 28.62
N SER A 344 -5.44 -12.79 29.49
CA SER A 344 -6.36 -11.65 29.55
C SER A 344 -6.33 -10.80 28.29
N LEU A 345 -5.19 -10.76 27.56
CA LEU A 345 -5.04 -10.05 26.28
C LEU A 345 -5.61 -10.83 25.09
N ARG A 346 -5.94 -12.12 25.27
CA ARG A 346 -6.56 -12.90 24.22
C ARG A 346 -7.96 -12.37 23.92
N PRO A 347 -8.40 -12.48 22.66
CA PRO A 347 -9.77 -12.16 22.31
C PRO A 347 -10.71 -12.93 23.23
N ARG A 348 -11.70 -12.26 23.79
CA ARG A 348 -12.78 -12.99 24.46
C ARG A 348 -13.35 -13.96 23.45
N GLN A 349 -13.19 -15.26 23.69
CA GLN A 349 -14.04 -16.21 23.02
C GLN A 349 -15.45 -15.77 23.41
N VAL A 350 -16.22 -15.30 22.42
CA VAL A 350 -17.65 -15.37 22.54
C VAL A 350 -17.89 -16.88 22.60
N VAL A 351 -17.91 -17.41 23.81
CA VAL A 351 -18.57 -18.67 24.08
C VAL A 351 -19.97 -18.35 23.63
N PHE A 352 -20.32 -18.77 22.41
CA PHE A 352 -21.68 -19.14 22.18
C PHE A 352 -21.85 -20.27 23.19
N GLU A 353 -22.28 -19.94 24.42
CA GLU A 353 -23.00 -20.88 25.22
C GLU A 353 -23.93 -21.51 24.19
N GLN A 354 -23.63 -22.74 23.84
CA GLN A 354 -24.68 -23.60 23.36
C GLN A 354 -25.66 -23.56 24.52
N VAL A 355 -26.57 -22.59 24.43
CA VAL A 355 -27.82 -22.67 25.16
C VAL A 355 -28.32 -24.03 24.73
N ALA A 356 -28.06 -24.98 25.65
CA ALA A 356 -28.50 -26.34 25.50
C ALA A 356 -29.91 -26.21 25.01
N SER A 357 -30.10 -26.53 23.73
CA SER A 357 -31.37 -26.80 23.07
C SER A 357 -32.56 -26.36 23.88
N ALA A 358 -32.79 -25.06 24.05
CA ALA A 358 -34.14 -24.58 24.24
C ALA A 358 -34.83 -24.94 22.94
N ALA A 359 -35.78 -25.84 23.01
CA ALA A 359 -36.59 -26.29 21.90
C ALA A 359 -36.97 -25.10 21.03
N PRO A 360 -36.86 -25.18 19.69
CA PRO A 360 -37.04 -24.04 18.82
C PRO A 360 -38.36 -23.41 19.15
N SER A 361 -38.34 -22.20 19.67
CA SER A 361 -39.57 -21.42 19.90
C SER A 361 -40.37 -21.46 18.62
N PRO A 362 -41.65 -21.78 18.64
CA PRO A 362 -42.44 -22.02 17.43
C PRO A 362 -42.31 -20.81 16.51
N ARG A 363 -41.69 -21.01 15.34
CA ARG A 363 -41.55 -19.96 14.34
C ARG A 363 -42.93 -19.45 14.01
N ARG A 364 -43.28 -18.26 14.49
CA ARG A 364 -44.53 -17.64 14.13
C ARG A 364 -44.50 -17.42 12.62
N SER A 365 -45.48 -18.00 11.92
CA SER A 365 -45.68 -17.79 10.49
C SER A 365 -46.99 -17.07 10.28
N TYR A 366 -47.03 -16.22 9.25
CA TYR A 366 -48.23 -15.51 8.84
C TYR A 366 -48.60 -15.92 7.43
N LYS A 367 -49.85 -16.36 7.23
CA LYS A 367 -50.38 -16.67 5.90
C LYS A 367 -51.02 -15.43 5.30
N VAL A 368 -50.44 -14.93 4.19
CA VAL A 368 -50.90 -13.73 3.48
C VAL A 368 -52.37 -13.91 3.04
N ARG A 369 -53.20 -12.95 3.36
CA ARG A 369 -54.61 -12.89 2.97
C ARG A 369 -54.80 -11.99 1.76
N ARG A 370 -55.92 -12.10 1.08
CA ARG A 370 -56.31 -11.22 -0.03
C ARG A 370 -56.43 -9.78 0.49
N GLY A 371 -55.71 -8.83 -0.09
CA GLY A 371 -55.63 -7.42 0.34
C GLY A 371 -54.50 -7.07 1.30
N ASP A 372 -53.71 -8.05 1.75
CA ASP A 372 -52.55 -7.78 2.57
C ASP A 372 -51.38 -7.15 1.77
N ASN A 373 -50.65 -6.29 2.44
CA ASN A 373 -49.37 -5.79 1.95
C ASN A 373 -48.31 -5.86 3.06
N LEU A 374 -47.02 -5.75 2.66
CA LEU A 374 -45.91 -5.85 3.62
C LEU A 374 -46.03 -4.88 4.79
N GLY A 375 -46.56 -3.67 4.54
CA GLY A 375 -46.72 -2.65 5.58
C GLY A 375 -47.80 -3.00 6.60
N THR A 376 -48.96 -3.53 6.13
CA THR A 376 -50.06 -3.95 7.03
C THR A 376 -49.66 -5.16 7.86
N ILE A 377 -49.03 -6.15 7.23
CA ILE A 377 -48.54 -7.36 7.94
C ILE A 377 -47.47 -7.01 8.97
N ALA A 378 -46.48 -6.17 8.58
CA ALA A 378 -45.39 -5.75 9.47
C ALA A 378 -45.95 -5.02 10.71
N ARG A 379 -46.90 -4.08 10.52
CA ARG A 379 -47.51 -3.32 11.61
C ARG A 379 -48.33 -4.22 12.54
N ALA A 380 -49.14 -5.11 11.98
CA ALA A 380 -49.97 -6.05 12.76
C ALA A 380 -49.13 -7.00 13.60
N ASN A 381 -47.92 -7.33 13.14
CA ASN A 381 -47.01 -8.27 13.83
C ASN A 381 -45.87 -7.58 14.58
N LYS A 382 -45.88 -6.25 14.70
CA LYS A 382 -44.87 -5.44 15.42
C LYS A 382 -43.42 -5.68 14.92
N VAL A 383 -43.25 -5.86 13.61
CA VAL A 383 -41.97 -6.05 12.94
C VAL A 383 -41.72 -4.97 11.88
N SER A 384 -40.50 -4.72 11.46
CA SER A 384 -40.26 -3.79 10.37
C SER A 384 -40.52 -4.45 9.01
N VAL A 385 -40.86 -3.65 8.00
CA VAL A 385 -41.03 -4.13 6.61
C VAL A 385 -39.73 -4.71 6.09
N SER A 386 -38.58 -4.08 6.43
CA SER A 386 -37.25 -4.53 6.04
C SER A 386 -36.88 -5.88 6.67
N ASP A 387 -37.24 -6.10 7.93
CA ASP A 387 -37.04 -7.39 8.58
C ASP A 387 -37.90 -8.49 7.97
N LEU A 388 -39.17 -8.17 7.70
CA LEU A 388 -40.07 -9.10 7.06
C LEU A 388 -39.58 -9.50 5.65
N GLN A 389 -39.07 -8.56 4.88
CA GLN A 389 -38.43 -8.82 3.58
C GLN A 389 -37.17 -9.68 3.72
N ARG A 390 -36.29 -9.34 4.65
CA ARG A 390 -35.04 -10.07 4.91
C ARG A 390 -35.27 -11.51 5.33
N TRP A 391 -36.15 -11.75 6.28
CA TRP A 391 -36.48 -13.11 6.78
C TRP A 391 -37.08 -14.01 5.72
N ASN A 392 -37.81 -13.41 4.77
CA ASN A 392 -38.52 -14.13 3.72
C ASN A 392 -37.86 -14.03 2.34
N LYS A 393 -36.65 -13.44 2.24
CA LYS A 393 -35.89 -13.24 0.99
C LYS A 393 -36.71 -12.58 -0.11
N LEU A 394 -37.55 -11.59 0.26
CA LEU A 394 -38.42 -10.90 -0.70
C LEU A 394 -37.62 -9.74 -1.35
N THR A 395 -37.52 -9.76 -2.66
CA THR A 395 -36.84 -8.72 -3.45
C THR A 395 -37.82 -7.60 -3.90
N GLY A 396 -39.12 -7.75 -3.68
CA GLY A 396 -40.16 -6.78 -4.08
C GLY A 396 -41.22 -6.57 -3.04
N LYS A 397 -42.23 -5.72 -3.38
CA LYS A 397 -43.35 -5.39 -2.50
C LYS A 397 -44.60 -6.31 -2.71
N HIS A 398 -44.57 -7.19 -3.72
CA HIS A 398 -45.69 -8.02 -4.09
C HIS A 398 -45.77 -9.30 -3.27
N LEU A 399 -46.92 -9.54 -2.65
CA LEU A 399 -47.23 -10.76 -1.90
C LEU A 399 -48.34 -11.52 -2.64
N LYS A 400 -48.29 -12.86 -2.57
CA LYS A 400 -49.34 -13.70 -3.12
C LYS A 400 -50.28 -14.14 -1.99
N PRO A 401 -51.61 -14.04 -2.15
CA PRO A 401 -52.54 -14.62 -1.19
C PRO A 401 -52.23 -16.11 -0.99
N GLY A 402 -52.19 -16.54 0.27
CA GLY A 402 -51.79 -17.90 0.64
C GLY A 402 -50.29 -18.09 0.93
N GLN A 403 -49.42 -17.14 0.58
CA GLN A 403 -47.99 -17.17 0.86
C GLN A 403 -47.74 -17.20 2.37
N LEU A 404 -46.86 -18.09 2.83
CA LEU A 404 -46.43 -18.14 4.24
C LEU A 404 -45.21 -17.23 4.43
N LEU A 405 -45.31 -16.27 5.34
CA LEU A 405 -44.22 -15.42 5.77
C LEU A 405 -43.74 -15.83 7.15
N VAL A 406 -42.46 -16.00 7.31
CA VAL A 406 -41.82 -16.25 8.60
C VAL A 406 -41.77 -14.94 9.38
N LEU A 407 -42.34 -14.94 10.56
CA LEU A 407 -42.24 -13.88 11.54
C LEU A 407 -41.28 -14.36 12.64
N GLN A 408 -40.03 -13.92 12.62
CA GLN A 408 -39.15 -14.16 13.76
C GLN A 408 -39.67 -13.30 14.90
N GLY A 409 -40.05 -13.91 15.98
CA GLY A 409 -40.50 -13.20 17.17
C GLY A 409 -39.41 -12.23 17.66
N GLY A 410 -39.64 -10.96 17.43
CA GLY A 410 -38.86 -9.94 18.04
C GLY A 410 -39.14 -9.88 19.52
N ALA A 411 -38.28 -10.36 20.36
CA ALA A 411 -38.10 -9.66 21.62
C ALA A 411 -37.73 -8.23 21.23
N GLY A 412 -38.54 -7.27 21.62
CA GLY A 412 -38.28 -5.86 21.36
C GLY A 412 -36.88 -5.50 21.85
N GLY A 413 -35.98 -5.36 20.92
CA GLY A 413 -34.63 -4.89 21.12
C GLY A 413 -34.42 -3.80 20.10
N ASN A 414 -34.53 -2.57 20.53
CA ASN A 414 -33.84 -1.46 19.90
C ASN A 414 -32.40 -1.91 19.69
N SER A 415 -32.05 -2.30 18.48
CA SER A 415 -30.66 -2.23 18.01
C SER A 415 -30.33 -0.79 17.74
N ALA A 416 -30.45 0.04 18.75
CA ALA A 416 -29.63 1.22 18.88
C ALA A 416 -28.21 0.70 19.15
N THR A 417 -27.34 0.86 18.19
CA THR A 417 -25.90 0.91 18.28
C THR A 417 -25.43 1.06 19.73
N SER A 418 -25.07 -0.07 20.36
CA SER A 418 -24.30 -0.10 21.61
C SER A 418 -22.90 0.37 21.28
N GLY A 419 -22.64 1.64 21.53
CA GLY A 419 -21.36 2.29 21.32
C GLY A 419 -21.34 3.75 21.74
N ASP A 420 -22.45 4.30 22.24
CA ASP A 420 -22.55 5.75 22.44
C ASP A 420 -23.15 6.17 23.81
N ALA A 421 -23.10 5.32 24.80
CA ALA A 421 -23.70 5.63 26.13
C ALA A 421 -22.86 6.57 27.02
N SER A 422 -21.66 6.98 26.60
CA SER A 422 -20.80 7.90 27.36
C SER A 422 -20.57 9.27 26.68
N ARG A 423 -21.13 9.49 25.47
CA ARG A 423 -20.88 10.70 24.68
C ARG A 423 -22.01 11.72 24.81
N ARG A 424 -21.67 12.96 25.08
CA ARG A 424 -22.61 14.08 25.01
C ARG A 424 -22.83 14.50 23.58
N SER A 425 -24.06 14.51 23.08
CA SER A 425 -24.37 15.10 21.79
C SER A 425 -24.42 16.63 21.86
N THR A 426 -23.69 17.29 20.96
CA THR A 426 -23.69 18.75 20.78
C THR A 426 -24.17 19.07 19.38
N ARG A 427 -24.98 20.12 19.23
CA ARG A 427 -25.36 20.66 17.92
C ARG A 427 -24.39 21.76 17.52
N TYR A 428 -23.82 21.66 16.34
CA TYR A 428 -22.91 22.65 15.77
C TYR A 428 -23.49 23.22 14.49
N THR A 429 -23.58 24.57 14.38
CA THR A 429 -23.99 25.24 13.17
C THR A 429 -22.77 25.54 12.31
N VAL A 430 -22.76 25.01 11.09
CA VAL A 430 -21.69 25.18 10.09
C VAL A 430 -21.53 26.66 9.74
N ARG A 431 -20.31 27.15 9.79
CA ARG A 431 -19.91 28.54 9.44
C ARG A 431 -19.31 28.58 8.04
N LYS A 432 -19.20 29.75 7.45
CA LYS A 432 -18.51 29.97 6.16
C LYS A 432 -17.05 29.54 6.30
N GLY A 433 -16.59 28.64 5.41
CA GLY A 433 -15.25 28.07 5.44
C GLY A 433 -15.12 26.75 6.22
N ASP A 434 -16.16 26.29 6.92
CA ASP A 434 -16.11 24.98 7.58
C ASP A 434 -16.13 23.81 6.57
N SER A 435 -15.31 22.81 6.85
CA SER A 435 -15.35 21.51 6.20
C SER A 435 -15.57 20.41 7.25
N TYR A 436 -15.93 19.19 6.81
CA TYR A 436 -16.01 18.05 7.74
C TYR A 436 -14.72 17.87 8.53
N TYR A 437 -13.59 18.12 7.90
CA TYR A 437 -12.27 18.03 8.54
C TYR A 437 -12.09 19.09 9.63
N LEU A 438 -12.34 20.37 9.31
CA LEU A 438 -12.17 21.45 10.26
C LEU A 438 -13.11 21.34 11.47
N VAL A 439 -14.35 20.92 11.22
CA VAL A 439 -15.31 20.68 12.31
C VAL A 439 -14.88 19.47 13.15
N ALA A 440 -14.43 18.40 12.53
CA ALA A 440 -13.92 17.22 13.23
C ALA A 440 -12.70 17.55 14.10
N LYS A 441 -11.73 18.31 13.56
CA LYS A 441 -10.56 18.79 14.31
C LYS A 441 -10.95 19.66 15.51
N ARG A 442 -11.93 20.56 15.35
CA ARG A 442 -12.43 21.43 16.43
C ARG A 442 -13.02 20.63 17.60
N PHE A 443 -13.72 19.55 17.32
CA PHE A 443 -14.36 18.70 18.33
C PHE A 443 -13.55 17.47 18.69
N LYS A 444 -12.31 17.35 18.19
CA LYS A 444 -11.40 16.20 18.39
C LYS A 444 -12.04 14.86 18.04
N VAL A 445 -12.81 14.83 16.94
CA VAL A 445 -13.49 13.63 16.43
C VAL A 445 -13.06 13.37 14.98
N GLN A 446 -13.25 12.18 14.50
CA GLN A 446 -12.92 11.83 13.11
C GLN A 446 -13.95 12.39 12.12
N PRO A 447 -13.54 12.91 10.93
CA PRO A 447 -14.47 13.39 9.90
C PRO A 447 -15.48 12.33 9.47
N GLN A 448 -15.11 11.05 9.51
CA GLN A 448 -15.98 9.93 9.20
C GLN A 448 -17.11 9.78 10.24
N HIS A 449 -16.83 10.04 11.51
CA HIS A 449 -17.84 10.02 12.57
C HIS A 449 -18.87 11.13 12.35
N LEU A 450 -18.42 12.33 12.00
CA LEU A 450 -19.35 13.42 11.67
C LEU A 450 -20.27 13.07 10.51
N LYS A 451 -19.76 12.45 9.45
CA LYS A 451 -20.57 11.98 8.32
C LYS A 451 -21.57 10.89 8.75
N ARG A 452 -21.12 9.93 9.56
CA ARG A 452 -21.95 8.84 10.09
C ARG A 452 -23.09 9.35 10.98
N TRP A 453 -22.79 10.35 11.83
CA TRP A 453 -23.80 10.95 12.72
C TRP A 453 -24.77 11.86 11.97
N ASN A 454 -24.42 12.31 10.77
CA ASN A 454 -25.20 13.23 9.95
C ASN A 454 -25.45 12.68 8.53
N PRO A 455 -26.07 11.51 8.35
CA PRO A 455 -26.14 10.81 7.06
C PRO A 455 -27.00 11.54 6.01
N ARG A 456 -27.81 12.51 6.41
CA ARG A 456 -28.64 13.31 5.51
C ARG A 456 -27.93 14.53 4.91
N LEU A 457 -26.71 14.81 5.34
CA LEU A 457 -25.93 15.92 4.84
C LEU A 457 -25.09 15.48 3.64
N GLY A 458 -24.94 16.38 2.66
CA GLY A 458 -24.23 16.09 1.41
C GLY A 458 -22.71 15.91 1.60
N LYS A 459 -22.01 15.72 0.48
CA LYS A 459 -20.54 15.56 0.47
C LYS A 459 -19.79 16.80 0.98
N ALA A 460 -20.37 17.98 0.87
CA ALA A 460 -19.82 19.25 1.35
C ALA A 460 -20.78 19.91 2.35
N LEU A 461 -20.22 20.58 3.35
CA LEU A 461 -20.98 21.35 4.33
C LEU A 461 -21.38 22.71 3.74
N ARG A 462 -22.59 23.18 4.06
CA ARG A 462 -23.05 24.53 3.69
C ARG A 462 -23.21 25.37 4.96
N PRO A 463 -22.81 26.64 4.95
CA PRO A 463 -23.04 27.55 6.08
C PRO A 463 -24.52 27.56 6.49
N GLY A 464 -24.78 27.55 7.80
CA GLY A 464 -26.11 27.46 8.38
C GLY A 464 -26.66 26.05 8.59
N GLN A 465 -26.05 25.01 8.05
CA GLN A 465 -26.42 23.61 8.36
C GLN A 465 -26.08 23.27 9.82
N THR A 466 -26.92 22.44 10.45
CA THR A 466 -26.66 21.97 11.81
C THR A 466 -26.12 20.54 11.78
N LEU A 467 -24.98 20.33 12.42
CA LEU A 467 -24.33 19.03 12.64
C LEU A 467 -24.62 18.55 14.06
N THR A 468 -24.89 17.25 14.19
CA THR A 468 -24.83 16.57 15.48
C THR A 468 -23.40 16.04 15.66
N VAL A 469 -22.76 16.41 16.75
CA VAL A 469 -21.40 16.01 17.10
C VAL A 469 -21.46 15.31 18.46
N TYR A 470 -20.91 14.11 18.56
CA TYR A 470 -20.77 13.41 19.82
C TYR A 470 -19.34 13.58 20.34
N VAL A 471 -19.20 14.19 21.50
CA VAL A 471 -17.90 14.41 22.15
C VAL A 471 -17.77 13.56 23.40
N ASP A 472 -16.59 13.02 23.66
CA ASP A 472 -16.29 12.29 24.87
C ASP A 472 -16.29 13.26 26.06
N ARG A 473 -16.58 12.76 27.28
CA ARG A 473 -16.58 13.55 28.50
C ARG A 473 -15.18 13.86 28.98
#